data_096b54a2fc75b128b22d8b735b51b222
#
_entry.id   096b54a2fc75b128b22d8b735b51b222
#
_cell.length_a   1.000
_cell.length_b   1.000
_cell.length_c   1.000
_cell.angle_alpha   90.00
_cell.angle_beta   90.00
_cell.angle_gamma   90.00
#
_symmetry.space_group_name_H-M   'P 1'
#
loop_
_entity.id
_entity.type
_entity.pdbx_description
1 polymer ?
#
loop_
_entity_poly.entity_id
_entity_poly.type
_entity_poly.pdbx_seq_one_letter_code
_entity_poly.pdbx_strand_id
1 'polypeptide(L)'
;MLKQALAQNGLIAILRGIRPDEAQAVGQVLYQAGFRVIEVPLNSPDPYTSIRTLRDSLPADCLIGAGTVLTPEQVEQVKAAGGQVIVMPHSDAKVLRAAKAAGLFLSPGVATPTEAFAALGEGADVLKLFPAEQMGPSVIKAWLAVLPAGTLLLPVGGITPDNMQVFIDAGAKGFGLGSGLFKPGMTVDQVASRAQAYVAAWKALS
;
A
#
# COMPACT_ATOMS: atom_id res chain seq x y z
N MET A 1 -2.73 11.53 8.83
CA MET A 1 -3.73 10.82 8.00
C MET A 1 -3.25 9.41 7.64
N LEU A 2 -2.14 9.17 6.88
CA LEU A 2 -1.74 7.79 6.53
C LEU A 2 -1.49 6.91 7.77
N LYS A 3 -0.70 7.36 8.76
CA LYS A 3 -0.48 6.62 10.00
C LYS A 3 -1.76 6.36 10.79
N GLN A 4 -2.74 7.26 10.74
CA GLN A 4 -4.05 7.06 11.37
C GLN A 4 -4.89 6.03 10.62
N ALA A 5 -4.91 6.09 9.28
CA ALA A 5 -5.60 5.09 8.46
C ALA A 5 -5.02 3.69 8.68
N LEU A 6 -3.68 3.57 8.74
CA LEU A 6 -2.99 2.31 9.05
C LEU A 6 -3.17 1.85 10.50
N ALA A 7 -3.37 2.76 11.45
CA ALA A 7 -3.68 2.39 12.83
C ALA A 7 -5.09 1.81 12.99
N GLN A 8 -6.04 2.20 12.14
CA GLN A 8 -7.38 1.63 12.13
C GLN A 8 -7.40 0.22 11.52
N ASN A 9 -6.69 0.08 10.40
CA ASN A 9 -6.54 -1.19 9.69
C ASN A 9 -5.20 -1.16 8.94
N GLY A 10 -4.22 -1.90 9.41
CA GLY A 10 -2.85 -1.91 8.86
C GLY A 10 -2.72 -2.47 7.43
N LEU A 11 -3.81 -2.52 6.67
CA LEU A 11 -3.87 -3.16 5.36
C LEU A 11 -3.96 -2.12 4.23
N ILE A 12 -3.11 -2.27 3.22
CA ILE A 12 -3.13 -1.50 1.97
C ILE A 12 -3.59 -2.44 0.85
N ALA A 13 -4.69 -2.08 0.17
CA ALA A 13 -5.16 -2.82 -0.99
C ALA A 13 -4.42 -2.39 -2.25
N ILE A 14 -3.88 -3.33 -3.00
CA ILE A 14 -3.14 -3.13 -4.26
C ILE A 14 -3.99 -3.68 -5.42
N LEU A 15 -4.58 -2.80 -6.22
CA LEU A 15 -5.51 -3.14 -7.29
C LEU A 15 -4.82 -3.23 -8.65
N ARG A 16 -3.78 -4.06 -8.76
CA ARG A 16 -3.03 -4.22 -10.01
C ARG A 16 -3.88 -4.81 -11.12
N GLY A 17 -4.00 -4.06 -12.22
CA GLY A 17 -4.74 -4.46 -13.41
C GLY A 17 -6.24 -4.17 -13.35
N ILE A 18 -6.71 -3.42 -12.34
CA ILE A 18 -8.10 -2.96 -12.29
C ILE A 18 -8.41 -2.02 -13.44
N ARG A 19 -9.61 -2.12 -13.98
CA ARG A 19 -10.14 -1.20 -14.99
C ARG A 19 -11.03 -0.13 -14.34
N PRO A 20 -11.21 1.03 -14.99
CA PRO A 20 -12.03 2.12 -14.45
C PRO A 20 -13.49 1.72 -14.18
N ASP A 21 -14.07 0.86 -15.01
CA ASP A 21 -15.45 0.37 -14.88
C ASP A 21 -15.66 -0.55 -13.67
N GLU A 22 -14.60 -1.17 -13.15
CA GLU A 22 -14.62 -2.03 -11.97
C GLU A 22 -14.31 -1.25 -10.68
N ALA A 23 -13.60 -0.12 -10.78
CA ALA A 23 -12.97 0.56 -9.67
C ALA A 23 -13.94 0.95 -8.54
N GLN A 24 -15.10 1.51 -8.89
CA GLN A 24 -16.10 1.93 -7.89
C GLN A 24 -16.62 0.74 -7.08
N ALA A 25 -17.07 -0.32 -7.73
CA ALA A 25 -17.67 -1.47 -7.04
C ALA A 25 -16.65 -2.20 -6.17
N VAL A 26 -15.42 -2.41 -6.69
CA VAL A 26 -14.31 -3.01 -5.94
C VAL A 26 -13.90 -2.12 -4.77
N GLY A 27 -13.78 -0.82 -4.97
CA GLY A 27 -13.45 0.12 -3.90
C GLY A 27 -14.47 0.10 -2.76
N GLN A 28 -15.75 0.07 -3.07
CA GLN A 28 -16.83 0.05 -2.08
C GLN A 28 -16.78 -1.20 -1.20
N VAL A 29 -16.60 -2.40 -1.76
CA VAL A 29 -16.52 -3.63 -0.95
C VAL A 29 -15.25 -3.68 -0.10
N LEU A 30 -14.13 -3.15 -0.59
CA LEU A 30 -12.90 -3.00 0.21
C LEU A 30 -13.10 -2.05 1.38
N TYR A 31 -13.70 -0.88 1.13
CA TYR A 31 -14.02 0.09 2.18
C TYR A 31 -14.96 -0.49 3.24
N GLN A 32 -16.03 -1.18 2.81
CA GLN A 32 -16.98 -1.86 3.70
C GLN A 32 -16.33 -2.97 4.53
N ALA A 33 -15.36 -3.69 3.96
CA ALA A 33 -14.58 -4.68 4.69
C ALA A 33 -13.67 -4.05 5.75
N GLY A 34 -13.33 -2.75 5.63
CA GLY A 34 -12.52 -2.02 6.60
C GLY A 34 -11.22 -1.44 6.04
N PHE A 35 -10.89 -1.62 4.77
CA PHE A 35 -9.72 -0.99 4.16
C PHE A 35 -9.84 0.54 4.18
N ARG A 36 -8.74 1.22 4.48
CA ARG A 36 -8.64 2.68 4.53
C ARG A 36 -7.51 3.24 3.67
N VAL A 37 -6.76 2.36 3.01
CA VAL A 37 -5.73 2.73 2.03
C VAL A 37 -5.85 1.81 0.82
N ILE A 38 -6.05 2.40 -0.36
CA ILE A 38 -6.20 1.68 -1.64
C ILE A 38 -5.29 2.33 -2.67
N GLU A 39 -4.47 1.53 -3.34
CA GLU A 39 -3.61 2.01 -4.43
C GLU A 39 -3.89 1.29 -5.74
N VAL A 40 -3.84 2.03 -6.83
CA VAL A 40 -3.90 1.52 -8.20
C VAL A 40 -2.51 1.60 -8.82
N PRO A 41 -1.86 0.48 -9.12
CA PRO A 41 -0.57 0.51 -9.81
C PRO A 41 -0.67 1.15 -11.20
N LEU A 42 0.27 2.05 -11.54
CA LEU A 42 0.25 2.80 -12.81
C LEU A 42 0.44 1.93 -14.06
N ASN A 43 0.82 0.67 -13.89
CA ASN A 43 0.82 -0.32 -14.96
C ASN A 43 -0.53 -1.08 -15.11
N SER A 44 -1.61 -0.53 -14.54
CA SER A 44 -3.00 -0.96 -14.78
C SER A 44 -3.60 -0.22 -15.99
N PRO A 45 -4.71 -0.72 -16.59
CA PRO A 45 -5.42 0.01 -17.64
C PRO A 45 -6.01 1.33 -17.12
N ASP A 46 -5.70 2.44 -17.79
CA ASP A 46 -6.17 3.80 -17.45
C ASP A 46 -6.20 4.08 -15.92
N PRO A 47 -5.03 4.04 -15.27
CA PRO A 47 -4.98 4.03 -13.81
C PRO A 47 -5.43 5.36 -13.19
N TYR A 48 -5.23 6.49 -13.88
CA TYR A 48 -5.62 7.80 -13.36
C TYR A 48 -7.14 7.98 -13.32
N THR A 49 -7.87 7.42 -14.29
CA THR A 49 -9.34 7.36 -14.25
C THR A 49 -9.81 6.47 -13.10
N SER A 50 -9.18 5.31 -12.88
CA SER A 50 -9.49 4.43 -11.75
C SER A 50 -9.25 5.12 -10.40
N ILE A 51 -8.14 5.86 -10.25
CA ILE A 51 -7.82 6.64 -9.04
C ILE A 51 -8.89 7.70 -8.78
N ARG A 52 -9.28 8.47 -9.81
CA ARG A 52 -10.33 9.48 -9.74
C ARG A 52 -11.67 8.87 -9.34
N THR A 53 -12.07 7.77 -10.00
CA THR A 53 -13.31 7.04 -9.69
C THR A 53 -13.36 6.59 -8.23
N LEU A 54 -12.26 6.02 -7.72
CA LEU A 54 -12.14 5.63 -6.31
C LEU A 54 -12.25 6.84 -5.37
N ARG A 55 -11.56 7.95 -5.70
CA ARG A 55 -11.58 9.15 -4.85
C ARG A 55 -12.98 9.76 -4.78
N ASP A 56 -13.68 9.82 -5.92
CA ASP A 56 -15.01 10.42 -6.01
C ASP A 56 -16.10 9.55 -5.36
N SER A 57 -15.91 8.23 -5.33
CA SER A 57 -16.90 7.26 -4.83
C SER A 57 -16.73 6.81 -3.38
N LEU A 58 -15.56 7.08 -2.77
CA LEU A 58 -15.27 6.62 -1.41
C LEU A 58 -15.22 7.78 -0.42
N PRO A 59 -15.53 7.53 0.88
CA PRO A 59 -15.42 8.56 1.92
C PRO A 59 -14.01 9.13 2.08
N ALA A 60 -13.93 10.35 2.62
CA ALA A 60 -12.67 11.08 2.74
C ALA A 60 -11.64 10.45 3.71
N ASP A 61 -12.06 9.54 4.59
CA ASP A 61 -11.20 8.77 5.48
C ASP A 61 -10.50 7.60 4.78
N CYS A 62 -10.91 7.27 3.55
CA CYS A 62 -10.20 6.32 2.70
C CYS A 62 -9.15 7.04 1.85
N LEU A 63 -7.89 6.75 2.07
CA LEU A 63 -6.79 7.29 1.28
C LEU A 63 -6.65 6.50 -0.03
N ILE A 64 -6.73 7.22 -1.14
CA ILE A 64 -6.55 6.65 -2.48
C ILE A 64 -5.21 7.10 -3.03
N GLY A 65 -4.52 6.22 -3.74
CA GLY A 65 -3.25 6.59 -4.35
C GLY A 65 -2.84 5.70 -5.51
N ALA A 66 -1.60 5.82 -5.88
CA ALA A 66 -1.00 5.05 -6.97
C ALA A 66 0.15 4.18 -6.47
N GLY A 67 0.22 2.97 -7.04
CA GLY A 67 1.40 2.11 -6.96
C GLY A 67 2.24 2.17 -8.23
N THR A 68 3.45 1.66 -8.16
CA THR A 68 4.37 1.59 -9.29
C THR A 68 4.62 2.97 -9.92
N VAL A 69 4.75 3.98 -9.07
CA VAL A 69 5.11 5.34 -9.48
C VAL A 69 6.63 5.41 -9.63
N LEU A 70 7.09 5.78 -10.81
CA LEU A 70 8.50 5.68 -11.21
C LEU A 70 9.15 7.02 -11.59
N THR A 71 8.35 8.06 -11.82
CA THR A 71 8.86 9.38 -12.22
C THR A 71 8.15 10.53 -11.50
N PRO A 72 8.80 11.72 -11.37
CA PRO A 72 8.16 12.92 -10.82
C PRO A 72 6.91 13.36 -11.58
N GLU A 73 6.88 13.21 -12.91
CA GLU A 73 5.72 13.56 -13.74
C GLU A 73 4.50 12.71 -13.41
N GLN A 74 4.73 11.42 -13.10
CA GLN A 74 3.66 10.53 -12.65
C GLN A 74 3.09 10.98 -11.29
N VAL A 75 3.92 11.52 -10.39
CA VAL A 75 3.46 12.09 -9.10
C VAL A 75 2.45 13.21 -9.34
N GLU A 76 2.75 14.14 -10.25
CA GLU A 76 1.84 15.24 -10.60
C GLU A 76 0.52 14.73 -11.19
N GLN A 77 0.59 13.72 -12.07
CA GLN A 77 -0.60 13.10 -12.66
C GLN A 77 -1.47 12.40 -11.59
N VAL A 78 -0.85 11.69 -10.64
CA VAL A 78 -1.55 11.08 -9.51
C VAL A 78 -2.25 12.13 -8.66
N LYS A 79 -1.56 13.22 -8.33
CA LYS A 79 -2.15 14.35 -7.58
C LYS A 79 -3.33 14.96 -8.34
N ALA A 80 -3.18 15.21 -9.63
CA ALA A 80 -4.25 15.74 -10.48
C ALA A 80 -5.47 14.80 -10.57
N ALA A 81 -5.26 13.49 -10.43
CA ALA A 81 -6.33 12.50 -10.34
C ALA A 81 -6.97 12.41 -8.95
N GLY A 82 -6.53 13.20 -7.96
CA GLY A 82 -7.02 13.18 -6.59
C GLY A 82 -6.34 12.16 -5.68
N GLY A 83 -5.22 11.57 -6.13
CA GLY A 83 -4.42 10.66 -5.33
C GLY A 83 -3.73 11.34 -4.16
N GLN A 84 -3.56 10.63 -3.06
CA GLN A 84 -3.03 11.11 -1.78
C GLN A 84 -1.81 10.31 -1.32
N VAL A 85 -1.59 9.11 -1.88
CA VAL A 85 -0.52 8.19 -1.49
C VAL A 85 0.28 7.76 -2.72
N ILE A 86 1.60 7.79 -2.61
CA ILE A 86 2.55 7.29 -3.60
C ILE A 86 3.21 6.03 -3.05
N VAL A 87 2.98 4.92 -3.74
CA VAL A 87 3.62 3.63 -3.46
C VAL A 87 4.59 3.28 -4.59
N MET A 88 5.80 2.89 -4.23
CA MET A 88 6.84 2.58 -5.21
C MET A 88 7.32 1.14 -5.05
N PRO A 89 7.74 0.46 -6.13
CA PRO A 89 8.40 -0.85 -6.02
C PRO A 89 9.88 -0.74 -5.60
N HIS A 90 10.43 0.48 -5.64
CA HIS A 90 11.82 0.85 -5.39
C HIS A 90 11.86 2.17 -4.61
N SER A 91 13.05 2.66 -4.32
CA SER A 91 13.28 3.95 -3.67
C SER A 91 14.08 4.87 -4.61
N ASP A 92 13.42 5.85 -5.22
CA ASP A 92 14.05 6.90 -6.04
C ASP A 92 13.87 8.26 -5.37
N ALA A 93 15.00 8.92 -5.06
CA ALA A 93 15.01 10.19 -4.33
C ALA A 93 14.30 11.33 -5.08
N LYS A 94 14.29 11.34 -6.43
CA LYS A 94 13.61 12.39 -7.21
C LYS A 94 12.10 12.25 -7.09
N VAL A 95 11.60 11.00 -7.16
CA VAL A 95 10.16 10.70 -6.99
C VAL A 95 9.73 11.02 -5.56
N LEU A 96 10.52 10.63 -4.55
CA LEU A 96 10.22 10.91 -3.14
C LEU A 96 10.13 12.42 -2.87
N ARG A 97 11.09 13.22 -3.36
CA ARG A 97 11.08 14.68 -3.23
C ARG A 97 9.89 15.32 -3.93
N ALA A 98 9.58 14.88 -5.15
CA ALA A 98 8.41 15.38 -5.88
C ALA A 98 7.11 15.10 -5.12
N ALA A 99 6.92 13.87 -4.62
CA ALA A 99 5.75 13.49 -3.86
C ALA A 99 5.64 14.24 -2.53
N LYS A 100 6.77 14.45 -1.83
CA LYS A 100 6.82 15.26 -0.61
C LYS A 100 6.45 16.72 -0.87
N ALA A 101 7.02 17.32 -1.93
CA ALA A 101 6.68 18.69 -2.35
C ALA A 101 5.21 18.84 -2.76
N ALA A 102 4.63 17.79 -3.36
CA ALA A 102 3.22 17.72 -3.70
C ALA A 102 2.29 17.53 -2.48
N GLY A 103 2.83 17.25 -1.29
CA GLY A 103 2.06 17.01 -0.06
C GLY A 103 1.42 15.62 -0.01
N LEU A 104 1.97 14.65 -0.75
CA LEU A 104 1.47 13.28 -0.78
C LEU A 104 2.18 12.40 0.25
N PHE A 105 1.52 11.34 0.70
CA PHE A 105 2.10 10.34 1.59
C PHE A 105 2.98 9.36 0.80
N LEU A 106 4.06 8.90 1.45
CA LEU A 106 5.14 8.15 0.82
C LEU A 106 5.28 6.74 1.39
N SER A 107 5.22 5.74 0.50
CA SER A 107 5.49 4.34 0.81
C SER A 107 6.47 3.75 -0.22
N PRO A 108 7.77 4.11 -0.18
CA PRO A 108 8.78 3.55 -1.06
C PRO A 108 9.06 2.09 -0.76
N GLY A 109 9.40 1.32 -1.81
CA GLY A 109 9.88 -0.04 -1.74
C GLY A 109 11.37 -0.09 -1.40
N VAL A 110 11.73 -0.91 -0.44
CA VAL A 110 13.09 -1.12 0.04
C VAL A 110 13.40 -2.60 0.23
N ALA A 111 14.61 -3.02 -0.11
CA ALA A 111 15.10 -4.38 0.05
C ALA A 111 16.47 -4.43 0.79
N THR A 112 17.01 -3.27 1.14
CA THR A 112 18.27 -3.13 1.90
C THR A 112 18.15 -2.05 2.97
N PRO A 113 18.94 -2.12 4.06
CA PRO A 113 19.02 -1.03 5.05
C PRO A 113 19.46 0.30 4.42
N THR A 114 20.37 0.29 3.44
CA THR A 114 20.80 1.51 2.74
C THR A 114 19.63 2.23 2.08
N GLU A 115 18.77 1.50 1.37
CA GLU A 115 17.54 2.05 0.77
C GLU A 115 16.56 2.55 1.82
N ALA A 116 16.42 1.81 2.93
CA ALA A 116 15.54 2.19 4.02
C ALA A 116 15.96 3.52 4.66
N PHE A 117 17.24 3.69 5.00
CA PHE A 117 17.78 4.95 5.54
C PHE A 117 17.66 6.10 4.54
N ALA A 118 17.98 5.87 3.26
CA ALA A 118 17.83 6.88 2.21
C ALA A 118 16.38 7.33 2.06
N ALA A 119 15.44 6.40 2.02
CA ALA A 119 14.01 6.71 1.91
C ALA A 119 13.48 7.49 3.13
N LEU A 120 13.89 7.11 4.34
CA LEU A 120 13.55 7.84 5.57
C LEU A 120 14.14 9.26 5.57
N GLY A 121 15.36 9.43 5.07
CA GLY A 121 16.01 10.73 4.89
C GLY A 121 15.24 11.66 3.93
N GLU A 122 14.59 11.11 2.93
CA GLU A 122 13.71 11.85 2.01
C GLU A 122 12.27 12.03 2.56
N GLY A 123 12.00 11.58 3.78
CA GLY A 123 10.73 11.79 4.48
C GLY A 123 9.66 10.76 4.19
N ALA A 124 10.02 9.51 3.92
CA ALA A 124 9.06 8.41 3.80
C ALA A 124 8.19 8.29 5.06
N ASP A 125 6.89 8.13 4.89
CA ASP A 125 5.93 7.96 5.99
C ASP A 125 5.93 6.52 6.50
N VAL A 126 6.06 5.56 5.59
CA VAL A 126 6.17 4.13 5.86
C VAL A 126 7.12 3.49 4.86
N LEU A 127 7.72 2.35 5.18
CA LEU A 127 8.58 1.60 4.27
C LEU A 127 7.87 0.32 3.81
N LYS A 128 7.75 0.13 2.50
CA LYS A 128 7.29 -1.10 1.88
C LYS A 128 8.48 -2.06 1.78
N LEU A 129 8.47 -3.14 2.57
CA LEU A 129 9.44 -4.23 2.42
C LEU A 129 9.04 -5.12 1.24
N PHE A 130 9.81 -5.09 0.15
CA PHE A 130 9.43 -5.77 -1.09
C PHE A 130 10.65 -6.33 -1.86
N PRO A 131 10.58 -7.58 -2.34
CA PRO A 131 9.50 -8.57 -2.18
C PRO A 131 9.60 -9.35 -0.85
N ALA A 132 8.56 -9.32 -0.01
CA ALA A 132 8.59 -9.89 1.33
C ALA A 132 8.72 -11.43 1.34
N GLU A 133 8.19 -12.09 0.32
CA GLU A 133 8.29 -13.55 0.14
C GLU A 133 9.72 -14.06 0.00
N GLN A 134 10.64 -13.22 -0.49
CA GLN A 134 12.08 -13.56 -0.62
C GLN A 134 12.88 -13.16 0.63
N MET A 135 12.47 -12.12 1.32
CA MET A 135 13.22 -11.57 2.45
C MET A 135 12.86 -12.28 3.78
N GLY A 136 11.61 -12.62 3.95
CA GLY A 136 11.12 -13.28 5.15
C GLY A 136 11.02 -12.38 6.39
N PRO A 137 10.37 -12.86 7.48
CA PRO A 137 10.13 -12.07 8.68
C PRO A 137 11.40 -11.76 9.50
N SER A 138 12.45 -12.58 9.42
CA SER A 138 13.71 -12.36 10.13
C SER A 138 14.40 -11.05 9.76
N VAL A 139 14.24 -10.61 8.50
CA VAL A 139 14.78 -9.33 8.01
C VAL A 139 14.12 -8.15 8.73
N ILE A 140 12.81 -8.20 8.99
CA ILE A 140 12.09 -7.13 9.70
C ILE A 140 12.68 -6.95 11.10
N LYS A 141 12.86 -8.02 11.85
CA LYS A 141 13.45 -7.99 13.19
C LYS A 141 14.86 -7.39 13.18
N ALA A 142 15.68 -7.82 12.21
CA ALA A 142 17.04 -7.31 12.07
C ALA A 142 17.07 -5.80 11.75
N TRP A 143 16.21 -5.36 10.85
CA TRP A 143 16.17 -3.94 10.44
C TRP A 143 15.62 -3.04 11.54
N LEU A 144 14.57 -3.46 12.26
CA LEU A 144 14.01 -2.68 13.36
C LEU A 144 14.98 -2.48 14.53
N ALA A 145 16.03 -3.31 14.64
CA ALA A 145 17.10 -3.11 15.61
C ALA A 145 18.01 -1.91 15.29
N VAL A 146 18.05 -1.46 14.03
CA VAL A 146 18.96 -0.38 13.58
C VAL A 146 18.22 0.83 13.00
N LEU A 147 16.99 0.66 12.51
CA LEU A 147 16.19 1.76 11.99
C LEU A 147 15.71 2.69 13.13
N PRO A 148 15.41 3.96 12.83
CA PRO A 148 14.85 4.89 13.81
C PRO A 148 13.61 4.33 14.49
N ALA A 149 13.49 4.56 15.80
CA ALA A 149 12.34 4.11 16.59
C ALA A 149 11.03 4.63 15.97
N GLY A 150 10.02 3.76 15.90
CA GLY A 150 8.73 4.10 15.31
C GLY A 150 8.67 4.01 13.78
N THR A 151 9.74 3.50 13.12
CA THR A 151 9.68 3.16 11.69
C THR A 151 8.63 2.10 11.43
N LEU A 152 7.73 2.35 10.48
CA LEU A 152 6.70 1.42 10.05
C LEU A 152 7.20 0.62 8.85
N LEU A 153 7.39 -0.69 9.02
CA LEU A 153 7.70 -1.64 7.95
C LEU A 153 6.44 -2.40 7.56
N LEU A 154 6.09 -2.35 6.29
CA LEU A 154 4.93 -3.03 5.70
C LEU A 154 5.41 -4.06 4.67
N PRO A 155 5.40 -5.36 5.00
CA PRO A 155 5.67 -6.42 4.04
C PRO A 155 4.68 -6.42 2.89
N VAL A 156 5.20 -6.60 1.66
CA VAL A 156 4.43 -6.69 0.42
C VAL A 156 5.00 -7.79 -0.45
N GLY A 157 4.13 -8.68 -0.95
CA GLY A 157 4.50 -9.87 -1.74
C GLY A 157 4.35 -11.15 -0.93
N GLY A 158 3.56 -12.09 -1.47
CA GLY A 158 3.33 -13.40 -0.85
C GLY A 158 2.54 -13.39 0.46
N ILE A 159 1.93 -12.27 0.85
CA ILE A 159 1.16 -12.17 2.09
C ILE A 159 -0.21 -12.84 1.93
N THR A 160 -0.54 -13.72 2.88
CA THR A 160 -1.83 -14.43 3.00
C THR A 160 -2.35 -14.28 4.43
N PRO A 161 -3.66 -14.50 4.69
CA PRO A 161 -4.17 -14.50 6.05
C PRO A 161 -3.40 -15.41 7.01
N ASP A 162 -2.94 -16.58 6.51
CA ASP A 162 -2.27 -17.60 7.32
C ASP A 162 -0.83 -17.26 7.70
N ASN A 163 -0.16 -16.38 6.93
CA ASN A 163 1.24 -16.04 7.20
C ASN A 163 1.44 -14.65 7.82
N MET A 164 0.37 -13.89 8.07
CA MET A 164 0.50 -12.54 8.65
C MET A 164 1.12 -12.57 10.06
N GLN A 165 0.77 -13.58 10.89
CA GLN A 165 1.24 -13.68 12.27
C GLN A 165 2.76 -13.63 12.39
N VAL A 166 3.48 -14.40 11.58
CA VAL A 166 4.96 -14.48 11.68
C VAL A 166 5.64 -13.14 11.33
N PHE A 167 5.01 -12.33 10.48
CA PHE A 167 5.52 -10.98 10.16
C PHE A 167 5.17 -9.98 11.28
N ILE A 168 4.01 -10.09 11.92
CA ILE A 168 3.64 -9.27 13.08
C ILE A 168 4.57 -9.57 14.25
N ASP A 169 4.85 -10.84 14.54
CA ASP A 169 5.78 -11.26 15.60
C ASP A 169 7.20 -10.72 15.36
N ALA A 170 7.58 -10.55 14.08
CA ALA A 170 8.85 -9.93 13.71
C ALA A 170 8.83 -8.39 13.83
N GLY A 171 7.66 -7.76 14.02
CA GLY A 171 7.50 -6.32 14.24
C GLY A 171 6.88 -5.55 13.08
N ALA A 172 6.36 -6.23 12.03
CA ALA A 172 5.58 -5.56 10.98
C ALA A 172 4.40 -4.80 11.56
N LYS A 173 4.05 -3.66 10.95
CA LYS A 173 2.96 -2.77 11.43
C LYS A 173 1.80 -2.65 10.44
N GLY A 174 1.76 -3.53 9.44
CA GLY A 174 0.73 -3.60 8.42
C GLY A 174 1.23 -4.37 7.21
N PHE A 175 0.43 -4.43 6.16
CA PHE A 175 0.71 -5.21 4.96
C PHE A 175 0.19 -4.54 3.70
N GLY A 176 0.91 -4.70 2.57
CA GLY A 176 0.35 -4.44 1.26
C GLY A 176 -0.10 -5.75 0.60
N LEU A 177 -1.37 -5.80 0.19
CA LEU A 177 -2.05 -6.98 -0.29
C LEU A 177 -2.34 -6.87 -1.78
N GLY A 178 -1.63 -7.64 -2.60
CA GLY A 178 -1.77 -7.66 -4.05
C GLY A 178 -2.61 -8.84 -4.55
N SER A 179 -1.97 -9.79 -5.22
CA SER A 179 -2.63 -10.90 -5.92
C SER A 179 -3.45 -11.85 -5.04
N GLY A 180 -3.18 -11.88 -3.74
CA GLY A 180 -4.01 -12.60 -2.76
C GLY A 180 -5.38 -11.94 -2.56
N LEU A 181 -5.45 -10.61 -2.69
CA LEU A 181 -6.67 -9.82 -2.49
C LEU A 181 -7.43 -9.60 -3.80
N PHE A 182 -6.74 -9.13 -4.84
CA PHE A 182 -7.33 -8.77 -6.13
C PHE A 182 -6.50 -9.31 -7.30
N LYS A 183 -7.21 -9.83 -8.32
CA LYS A 183 -6.66 -10.14 -9.66
C LYS A 183 -7.66 -9.71 -10.72
N PRO A 184 -7.23 -9.28 -11.92
CA PRO A 184 -8.12 -9.03 -13.05
C PRO A 184 -9.05 -10.21 -13.30
N GLY A 185 -10.32 -9.93 -13.58
CA GLY A 185 -11.35 -10.93 -13.85
C GLY A 185 -12.04 -11.52 -12.61
N MET A 186 -11.66 -11.13 -11.39
CA MET A 186 -12.41 -11.50 -10.19
C MET A 186 -13.75 -10.75 -10.14
N THR A 187 -14.79 -11.45 -9.66
CA THR A 187 -16.05 -10.78 -9.33
C THR A 187 -15.93 -9.94 -8.07
N VAL A 188 -16.82 -8.95 -7.92
CA VAL A 188 -16.87 -8.09 -6.71
C VAL A 188 -17.05 -8.93 -5.44
N ASP A 189 -17.88 -9.98 -5.48
CA ASP A 189 -18.12 -10.88 -4.35
C ASP A 189 -16.86 -11.67 -3.96
N GLN A 190 -16.07 -12.08 -4.93
CA GLN A 190 -14.78 -12.75 -4.68
C GLN A 190 -13.79 -11.81 -3.98
N VAL A 191 -13.74 -10.54 -4.42
CA VAL A 191 -12.91 -9.52 -3.76
C VAL A 191 -13.41 -9.25 -2.35
N ALA A 192 -14.72 -9.11 -2.16
CA ALA A 192 -15.34 -8.89 -0.84
C ALA A 192 -15.01 -10.02 0.15
N SER A 193 -15.16 -11.27 -0.29
CA SER A 193 -14.83 -12.45 0.53
C SER A 193 -13.35 -12.47 0.95
N ARG A 194 -12.44 -12.21 0.02
CA ARG A 194 -11.00 -12.13 0.34
C ARG A 194 -10.67 -10.98 1.27
N ALA A 195 -11.25 -9.79 1.03
CA ALA A 195 -11.08 -8.63 1.88
C ALA A 195 -11.51 -8.92 3.33
N GLN A 196 -12.65 -9.55 3.52
CA GLN A 196 -13.13 -9.98 4.83
C GLN A 196 -12.18 -10.96 5.52
N ALA A 197 -11.64 -11.94 4.78
CA ALA A 197 -10.67 -12.90 5.32
C ALA A 197 -9.39 -12.22 5.81
N TYR A 198 -8.83 -11.29 5.03
CA TYR A 198 -7.64 -10.52 5.44
C TYR A 198 -7.92 -9.63 6.66
N VAL A 199 -9.07 -8.95 6.68
CA VAL A 199 -9.45 -8.08 7.81
C VAL A 199 -9.72 -8.91 9.07
N ALA A 200 -10.35 -10.08 8.95
CA ALA A 200 -10.55 -10.99 10.07
C ALA A 200 -9.21 -11.49 10.64
N ALA A 201 -8.28 -11.90 9.78
CA ALA A 201 -6.94 -12.28 10.18
C ALA A 201 -6.23 -11.12 10.89
N TRP A 202 -6.23 -9.90 10.30
CA TRP A 202 -5.63 -8.72 10.90
C TRP A 202 -6.17 -8.44 12.32
N LYS A 203 -7.49 -8.46 12.48
CA LYS A 203 -8.14 -8.21 13.78
C LYS A 203 -7.82 -9.27 14.84
N ALA A 204 -7.51 -10.49 14.42
CA ALA A 204 -7.10 -11.55 15.33
C ALA A 204 -5.65 -11.38 15.84
N LEU A 205 -4.85 -10.54 15.17
CA LEU A 205 -3.43 -10.28 15.45
C LEU A 205 -3.18 -8.96 16.21
N SER A 206 -4.17 -8.08 16.27
CA SER A 206 -4.08 -6.71 16.83
C SER A 206 -4.66 -6.59 18.24
#